data_07fcd134563fef5a58220ab88285e4e9
#
_entry.id   07fcd134563fef5a58220ab88285e4e9
#
_cell.length_a   1.000
_cell.length_b   1.000
_cell.length_c   1.000
_cell.angle_alpha   90.00
_cell.angle_beta   90.00
_cell.angle_gamma   90.00
#
_symmetry.space_group_name_H-M   'P 1'
#
loop_
_entity.id
_entity.type
_entity.pdbx_description
1 polymer ?
#
loop_
_entity_poly.entity_id
_entity_poly.type
_entity_poly.pdbx_seq_one_letter_code
_entity_poly.pdbx_strand_id
1 'polypeptide(L)'
;MNKIYKKALDLDFLTYEEGLELYTKAPTPDLMFLANEIRKKLTNKDVVGWQIDRNINITNVCIAQCKFCNFYRRIDAEDTYTTTIDEYKTKIDELYALGGNQVLLQGGLHPKLGLEFYQDLFSELKSLYPDLKLHALGPAEVHHIAKKERISYKEVLEALLKSGLDSLPGAGAEILTDRVRTIVSKGKCNSKQWLDVMREAHKLDMLTSATMMFGHIENVEERIEHLISIRQVQSEKPKGHTGFISFIPWPFQDDGTELKDEQGVSNSVLADEYIRTIAISRILLPNVKNIQASWLTVGTEVGKICLQAGANDFGSIMIEENVVSVAGANYSHDENSIQKAIKEAGFIPKLRNQKYEYQN
;
A
#
# COMPACT_ATOMS: atom_id res chain seq x y z
N MET A 1 -5.98 30.14 -6.32
CA MET A 1 -5.73 29.01 -7.21
C MET A 1 -4.39 29.12 -7.98
N ASN A 2 -4.14 30.14 -8.84
CA ASN A 2 -2.89 30.23 -9.65
C ASN A 2 -1.56 30.17 -8.84
N LYS A 3 -1.53 30.77 -7.64
CA LYS A 3 -0.35 30.69 -6.76
C LYS A 3 -0.11 29.26 -6.26
N ILE A 4 -1.18 28.55 -5.92
CA ILE A 4 -1.09 27.15 -5.45
C ILE A 4 -0.62 26.26 -6.60
N TYR A 5 -1.14 26.43 -7.82
CA TYR A 5 -0.71 25.70 -9.00
C TYR A 5 0.78 25.89 -9.29
N LYS A 6 1.27 27.16 -9.25
CA LYS A 6 2.69 27.44 -9.43
C LYS A 6 3.54 26.77 -8.37
N LYS A 7 3.17 26.88 -7.09
CA LYS A 7 3.86 26.27 -5.96
C LYS A 7 3.94 24.74 -6.12
N ALA A 8 2.84 24.09 -6.54
CA ALA A 8 2.81 22.67 -6.82
C ALA A 8 3.75 22.28 -7.97
N LEU A 9 3.75 23.05 -9.07
CA LEU A 9 4.67 22.83 -10.20
C LEU A 9 6.14 23.05 -9.83
N ASP A 10 6.44 23.93 -8.88
CA ASP A 10 7.80 24.14 -8.35
C ASP A 10 8.23 23.04 -7.37
N LEU A 11 7.35 22.05 -7.10
CA LEU A 11 7.52 20.93 -6.16
C LEU A 11 7.60 21.39 -4.70
N ASP A 12 7.15 22.59 -4.39
CA ASP A 12 7.07 23.10 -3.04
C ASP A 12 5.96 22.40 -2.27
N PHE A 13 6.18 22.17 -0.98
CA PHE A 13 5.15 21.59 -0.12
C PHE A 13 3.97 22.55 0.05
N LEU A 14 2.81 22.09 -0.34
CA LEU A 14 1.56 22.80 -0.07
C LEU A 14 1.18 22.68 1.41
N THR A 15 0.55 23.73 1.97
CA THR A 15 -0.02 23.63 3.31
C THR A 15 -1.27 22.76 3.32
N TYR A 16 -1.78 22.46 4.51
CA TYR A 16 -3.04 21.75 4.68
C TYR A 16 -4.19 22.47 3.98
N GLU A 17 -4.30 23.79 4.18
CA GLU A 17 -5.36 24.64 3.61
C GLU A 17 -5.25 24.70 2.08
N GLU A 18 -4.04 24.81 1.54
CA GLU A 18 -3.79 24.78 0.09
C GLU A 18 -4.19 23.43 -0.52
N GLY A 19 -3.88 22.31 0.15
CA GLY A 19 -4.29 20.97 -0.25
C GLY A 19 -5.80 20.79 -0.23
N LEU A 20 -6.45 21.22 0.82
CA LEU A 20 -7.90 21.20 0.97
C LEU A 20 -8.59 22.10 -0.09
N GLU A 21 -8.06 23.28 -0.35
CA GLU A 21 -8.56 24.17 -1.40
C GLU A 21 -8.45 23.52 -2.79
N LEU A 22 -7.35 22.87 -3.11
CA LEU A 22 -7.19 22.11 -4.36
C LEU A 22 -8.21 20.98 -4.45
N TYR A 23 -8.32 20.18 -3.39
CA TYR A 23 -9.24 19.02 -3.41
C TYR A 23 -10.68 19.47 -3.60
N THR A 24 -11.11 20.54 -2.95
CA THR A 24 -12.54 20.95 -2.91
C THR A 24 -12.95 21.87 -4.07
N LYS A 25 -12.02 22.68 -4.61
CA LYS A 25 -12.37 23.75 -5.55
C LYS A 25 -11.76 23.63 -6.93
N ALA A 26 -10.60 22.95 -7.09
CA ALA A 26 -9.98 22.85 -8.39
C ALA A 26 -10.74 21.86 -9.30
N PRO A 27 -10.94 22.18 -10.58
CA PRO A 27 -11.49 21.21 -11.54
C PRO A 27 -10.60 19.98 -11.67
N THR A 28 -11.20 18.78 -11.78
CA THR A 28 -10.44 17.53 -11.95
C THR A 28 -9.47 17.56 -13.13
N PRO A 29 -9.81 18.13 -14.31
CA PRO A 29 -8.84 18.26 -15.42
C PRO A 29 -7.61 19.09 -15.08
N ASP A 30 -7.76 20.15 -14.28
CA ASP A 30 -6.62 20.98 -13.84
C ASP A 30 -5.70 20.19 -12.91
N LEU A 31 -6.29 19.43 -11.97
CA LEU A 31 -5.53 18.57 -11.07
C LEU A 31 -4.78 17.48 -11.84
N MET A 32 -5.43 16.84 -12.82
CA MET A 32 -4.79 15.84 -13.69
C MET A 32 -3.60 16.44 -14.44
N PHE A 33 -3.78 17.62 -15.05
CA PHE A 33 -2.69 18.32 -15.74
C PHE A 33 -1.52 18.61 -14.81
N LEU A 34 -1.76 19.23 -13.65
CA LEU A 34 -0.73 19.53 -12.65
C LEU A 34 0.01 18.27 -12.20
N ALA A 35 -0.74 17.24 -11.83
CA ALA A 35 -0.17 15.98 -11.36
C ALA A 35 0.67 15.29 -12.44
N ASN A 36 0.23 15.32 -13.71
CA ASN A 36 0.99 14.77 -14.81
C ASN A 36 2.28 15.55 -15.07
N GLU A 37 2.28 16.88 -15.00
CA GLU A 37 3.49 17.69 -15.11
C GLU A 37 4.47 17.42 -13.96
N ILE A 38 3.99 17.25 -12.73
CA ILE A 38 4.80 16.84 -11.58
C ILE A 38 5.37 15.43 -11.80
N ARG A 39 4.55 14.47 -12.28
CA ARG A 39 5.00 13.11 -12.61
C ARG A 39 6.18 13.14 -13.61
N LYS A 40 6.07 13.94 -14.69
CA LYS A 40 7.13 14.08 -15.70
C LYS A 40 8.45 14.64 -15.14
N LYS A 41 8.38 15.45 -14.07
CA LYS A 41 9.57 15.97 -13.38
C LYS A 41 10.23 14.94 -12.47
N LEU A 42 9.45 14.08 -11.85
CA LEU A 42 9.90 13.15 -10.81
C LEU A 42 10.29 11.77 -11.37
N THR A 43 9.70 11.36 -12.50
CA THR A 43 9.85 10.01 -13.07
C THR A 43 10.14 10.06 -14.57
N ASN A 44 10.45 8.92 -15.18
CA ASN A 44 10.51 8.84 -16.63
C ASN A 44 9.11 9.09 -17.21
N LYS A 45 9.01 10.13 -18.05
CA LYS A 45 7.72 10.61 -18.59
C LYS A 45 7.01 9.60 -19.50
N ASP A 46 7.74 8.69 -20.14
CA ASP A 46 7.24 7.76 -21.14
C ASP A 46 7.03 6.34 -20.59
N VAL A 47 7.52 6.06 -19.40
CA VAL A 47 7.53 4.69 -18.81
C VAL A 47 6.57 4.58 -17.65
N VAL A 48 5.86 3.45 -17.61
CA VAL A 48 5.04 3.01 -16.46
C VAL A 48 5.54 1.65 -15.98
N GLY A 49 5.82 1.58 -14.67
CA GLY A 49 6.24 0.35 -14.00
C GLY A 49 5.09 -0.62 -13.79
N TRP A 50 5.39 -1.92 -13.85
CA TRP A 50 4.54 -3.00 -13.40
C TRP A 50 5.39 -4.13 -12.85
N GLN A 51 4.81 -5.06 -12.08
CA GLN A 51 5.58 -6.17 -11.53
C GLN A 51 4.80 -7.49 -11.49
N ILE A 52 5.52 -8.56 -11.21
CA ILE A 52 4.98 -9.89 -10.94
C ILE A 52 5.25 -10.19 -9.47
N ASP A 53 4.20 -10.20 -8.66
CA ASP A 53 4.28 -10.64 -7.26
C ASP A 53 3.08 -11.51 -6.87
N ARG A 54 3.19 -12.15 -5.73
CA ARG A 54 2.14 -12.97 -5.16
C ARG A 54 1.88 -12.55 -3.72
N ASN A 55 0.62 -12.31 -3.39
CA ASN A 55 0.19 -12.20 -2.02
C ASN A 55 0.05 -13.61 -1.40
N ILE A 56 0.68 -13.84 -0.25
CA ILE A 56 0.49 -15.05 0.55
C ILE A 56 0.12 -14.63 1.96
N ASN A 57 -1.07 -15.03 2.39
CA ASN A 57 -1.53 -14.71 3.73
C ASN A 57 -0.93 -15.69 4.74
N ILE A 58 -0.20 -15.16 5.72
CA ILE A 58 0.47 -15.95 6.76
C ILE A 58 -0.56 -16.69 7.63
N THR A 59 -1.63 -16.01 8.01
CA THR A 59 -2.74 -16.56 8.80
C THR A 59 -3.98 -15.67 8.66
N ASN A 60 -5.16 -16.27 8.75
CA ASN A 60 -6.42 -15.52 8.83
C ASN A 60 -6.84 -15.22 10.29
N VAL A 61 -6.16 -15.78 11.29
CA VAL A 61 -6.45 -15.51 12.70
C VAL A 61 -6.05 -14.08 13.07
N CYS A 62 -7.01 -13.25 13.50
CA CYS A 62 -6.75 -11.85 13.78
C CYS A 62 -7.55 -11.33 14.99
N ILE A 63 -6.86 -10.70 15.94
CA ILE A 63 -7.49 -10.05 17.10
C ILE A 63 -7.94 -8.61 16.82
N ALA A 64 -7.57 -8.03 15.67
CA ALA A 64 -7.87 -6.62 15.37
C ALA A 64 -9.34 -6.39 15.03
N GLN A 65 -10.03 -7.38 14.44
CA GLN A 65 -11.46 -7.34 14.11
C GLN A 65 -11.85 -6.04 13.38
N CYS A 66 -11.13 -5.75 12.28
CA CYS A 66 -11.40 -4.56 11.49
C CYS A 66 -12.74 -4.69 10.77
N LYS A 67 -13.61 -3.69 10.89
CA LYS A 67 -14.98 -3.71 10.37
C LYS A 67 -15.11 -3.74 8.86
N PHE A 68 -14.02 -3.46 8.14
CA PHE A 68 -13.95 -3.54 6.67
C PHE A 68 -13.36 -4.86 6.16
N CYS A 69 -12.93 -5.77 7.04
CA CYS A 69 -12.18 -6.96 6.66
C CYS A 69 -13.04 -8.22 6.78
N ASN A 70 -13.29 -8.89 5.65
CA ASN A 70 -13.99 -10.17 5.62
C ASN A 70 -13.05 -11.38 5.71
N PHE A 71 -11.75 -11.12 5.68
CA PHE A 71 -10.73 -12.16 5.68
C PHE A 71 -10.45 -12.72 7.08
N TYR A 72 -10.53 -11.88 8.13
CA TYR A 72 -10.13 -12.29 9.47
C TYR A 72 -11.04 -13.38 10.08
N ARG A 73 -10.43 -14.22 10.91
CA ARG A 73 -11.13 -15.21 11.75
C ARG A 73 -10.73 -15.05 13.22
N ARG A 74 -11.66 -15.35 14.11
CA ARG A 74 -11.34 -15.52 15.53
C ARG A 74 -10.56 -16.83 15.69
N ILE A 75 -9.70 -16.92 16.70
CA ILE A 75 -8.84 -18.09 16.92
C ILE A 75 -9.60 -19.41 17.16
N ASP A 76 -10.84 -19.32 17.55
CA ASP A 76 -11.75 -20.45 17.82
C ASP A 76 -12.65 -20.82 16.62
N ALA A 77 -12.51 -20.17 15.48
CA ALA A 77 -13.26 -20.47 14.27
C ALA A 77 -12.73 -21.75 13.58
N GLU A 78 -13.63 -22.51 12.95
CA GLU A 78 -13.32 -23.81 12.33
C GLU A 78 -12.42 -23.68 11.09
N ASP A 79 -12.49 -22.56 10.37
CA ASP A 79 -11.78 -22.29 9.14
C ASP A 79 -10.49 -21.45 9.34
N THR A 80 -9.93 -21.50 10.56
CA THR A 80 -8.64 -20.86 10.85
C THR A 80 -7.49 -21.63 10.24
N TYR A 81 -6.47 -20.89 9.79
CA TYR A 81 -5.23 -21.49 9.30
C TYR A 81 -4.00 -20.64 9.63
N THR A 82 -2.85 -21.29 9.58
CA THR A 82 -1.54 -20.68 9.44
C THR A 82 -0.84 -21.41 8.30
N THR A 83 -0.40 -20.69 7.28
CA THR A 83 0.20 -21.24 6.06
C THR A 83 1.45 -22.07 6.39
N THR A 84 1.51 -23.27 5.90
CA THR A 84 2.62 -24.21 6.10
C THR A 84 3.76 -23.98 5.13
N ILE A 85 4.96 -24.47 5.44
CA ILE A 85 6.13 -24.33 4.56
C ILE A 85 5.90 -24.99 3.19
N ASP A 86 5.20 -26.12 3.13
CA ASP A 86 4.91 -26.78 1.85
C ASP A 86 3.93 -25.99 0.99
N GLU A 87 2.96 -25.30 1.59
CA GLU A 87 2.10 -24.35 0.88
C GLU A 87 2.89 -23.14 0.39
N TYR A 88 3.81 -22.59 1.20
CA TYR A 88 4.72 -21.53 0.73
C TYR A 88 5.54 -22.00 -0.46
N LYS A 89 6.16 -23.17 -0.42
CA LYS A 89 6.95 -23.73 -1.54
C LYS A 89 6.12 -23.81 -2.82
N THR A 90 4.94 -24.41 -2.75
CA THR A 90 4.04 -24.51 -3.90
C THR A 90 3.74 -23.14 -4.52
N LYS A 91 3.38 -22.18 -3.70
CA LYS A 91 3.03 -20.82 -4.14
C LYS A 91 4.24 -20.05 -4.69
N ILE A 92 5.41 -20.23 -4.12
CA ILE A 92 6.64 -19.57 -4.56
C ILE A 92 7.16 -20.20 -5.85
N ASP A 93 7.08 -21.51 -6.01
CA ASP A 93 7.46 -22.19 -7.26
C ASP A 93 6.57 -21.74 -8.43
N GLU A 94 5.27 -21.59 -8.23
CA GLU A 94 4.34 -20.99 -9.21
C GLU A 94 4.70 -19.54 -9.55
N LEU A 95 5.09 -18.72 -8.55
CA LEU A 95 5.55 -17.35 -8.76
C LEU A 95 6.81 -17.31 -9.63
N TYR A 96 7.81 -18.17 -9.32
CA TYR A 96 9.05 -18.25 -10.09
C TYR A 96 8.79 -18.73 -11.53
N ALA A 97 7.85 -19.66 -11.73
CA ALA A 97 7.47 -20.12 -13.07
C ALA A 97 6.90 -18.99 -13.94
N LEU A 98 6.32 -17.95 -13.34
CA LEU A 98 5.83 -16.75 -14.01
C LEU A 98 6.88 -15.62 -14.10
N GLY A 99 8.12 -15.86 -13.65
CA GLY A 99 9.20 -14.89 -13.70
C GLY A 99 9.19 -13.85 -12.55
N GLY A 100 8.32 -13.99 -11.55
CA GLY A 100 8.32 -13.18 -10.35
C GLY A 100 9.29 -13.70 -9.30
N ASN A 101 9.73 -12.83 -8.39
CA ASN A 101 10.59 -13.18 -7.25
C ASN A 101 10.25 -12.41 -5.97
N GLN A 102 9.07 -11.81 -5.91
CA GLN A 102 8.60 -11.09 -4.73
C GLN A 102 7.30 -11.69 -4.21
N VAL A 103 7.23 -11.89 -2.90
CA VAL A 103 5.99 -12.22 -2.20
C VAL A 103 5.58 -11.07 -1.28
N LEU A 104 4.28 -10.77 -1.27
CA LEU A 104 3.65 -9.92 -0.27
C LEU A 104 3.11 -10.82 0.85
N LEU A 105 3.81 -10.85 2.00
CA LEU A 105 3.44 -11.67 3.14
C LEU A 105 2.71 -10.83 4.19
N GLN A 106 1.42 -10.95 4.24
CA GLN A 106 0.56 -10.27 5.21
C GLN A 106 -0.35 -11.29 5.90
N GLY A 107 -0.93 -10.92 7.02
CA GLY A 107 -1.86 -11.80 7.72
C GLY A 107 -2.60 -11.11 8.85
N GLY A 108 -3.34 -11.91 9.61
CA GLY A 108 -3.99 -11.43 10.82
C GLY A 108 -3.00 -11.20 11.96
N LEU A 109 -3.37 -10.32 12.90
CA LEU A 109 -2.65 -10.15 14.17
C LEU A 109 -2.94 -11.37 15.07
N HIS A 110 -2.13 -12.41 14.90
CA HIS A 110 -2.33 -13.67 15.58
C HIS A 110 -1.84 -13.58 17.04
N PRO A 111 -2.65 -13.93 18.06
CA PRO A 111 -2.30 -13.71 19.47
C PRO A 111 -1.13 -14.56 19.98
N LYS A 112 -0.82 -15.67 19.31
CA LYS A 112 0.25 -16.59 19.73
C LYS A 112 1.55 -16.42 18.93
N LEU A 113 1.50 -15.95 17.68
CA LEU A 113 2.68 -15.80 16.84
C LEU A 113 3.48 -14.57 17.29
N GLY A 114 4.71 -14.76 17.75
CA GLY A 114 5.64 -13.75 18.21
C GLY A 114 6.79 -13.54 17.25
N LEU A 115 7.81 -12.79 17.68
CA LEU A 115 8.98 -12.46 16.86
C LEU A 115 9.70 -13.70 16.32
N GLU A 116 9.92 -14.71 17.19
CA GLU A 116 10.60 -15.95 16.85
C GLU A 116 9.96 -16.65 15.65
N PHE A 117 8.61 -16.76 15.63
CA PHE A 117 7.89 -17.35 14.50
C PHE A 117 8.23 -16.66 13.16
N TYR A 118 8.23 -15.34 13.12
CA TYR A 118 8.52 -14.60 11.88
C TYR A 118 10.00 -14.70 11.49
N GLN A 119 10.90 -14.73 12.47
CA GLN A 119 12.33 -14.93 12.22
C GLN A 119 12.61 -16.30 11.60
N ASP A 120 12.01 -17.35 12.14
CA ASP A 120 12.15 -18.72 11.63
C ASP A 120 11.57 -18.83 10.23
N LEU A 121 10.34 -18.33 10.01
CA LEU A 121 9.69 -18.33 8.70
C LEU A 121 10.54 -17.62 7.64
N PHE A 122 11.02 -16.40 7.93
CA PHE A 122 11.80 -15.64 6.95
C PHE A 122 13.16 -16.27 6.68
N SER A 123 13.83 -16.78 7.71
CA SER A 123 15.11 -17.48 7.57
C SER A 123 14.96 -18.75 6.75
N GLU A 124 13.90 -19.52 6.97
CA GLU A 124 13.61 -20.73 6.22
C GLU A 124 13.30 -20.42 4.73
N LEU A 125 12.43 -19.45 4.47
CA LEU A 125 12.12 -19.01 3.10
C LEU A 125 13.37 -18.50 2.37
N LYS A 126 14.24 -17.75 3.02
CA LYS A 126 15.51 -17.28 2.44
C LYS A 126 16.51 -18.41 2.22
N SER A 127 16.52 -19.41 3.07
CA SER A 127 17.34 -20.61 2.88
C SER A 127 16.91 -21.43 1.66
N LEU A 128 15.60 -21.57 1.46
CA LEU A 128 15.02 -22.30 0.33
C LEU A 128 15.10 -21.50 -0.98
N TYR A 129 14.89 -20.19 -0.90
CA TYR A 129 14.80 -19.27 -2.05
C TYR A 129 15.64 -17.99 -1.79
N PRO A 130 16.98 -18.06 -1.98
CA PRO A 130 17.87 -16.93 -1.62
C PRO A 130 17.55 -15.62 -2.35
N ASP A 131 17.05 -15.67 -3.58
CA ASP A 131 16.72 -14.50 -4.39
C ASP A 131 15.31 -13.95 -4.14
N LEU A 132 14.48 -14.68 -3.38
CA LEU A 132 13.12 -14.27 -3.05
C LEU A 132 13.12 -12.95 -2.26
N LYS A 133 12.27 -12.02 -2.66
CA LYS A 133 12.07 -10.75 -1.95
C LYS A 133 10.86 -10.84 -1.02
N LEU A 134 11.13 -10.69 0.26
CA LEU A 134 10.10 -10.68 1.30
C LEU A 134 9.63 -9.24 1.53
N HIS A 135 8.49 -8.87 0.91
CA HIS A 135 7.74 -7.67 1.22
C HIS A 135 6.68 -8.06 2.26
N ALA A 136 6.98 -7.88 3.54
CA ALA A 136 6.23 -8.61 4.56
C ALA A 136 5.82 -7.75 5.74
N LEU A 137 4.74 -8.20 6.40
CA LEU A 137 4.12 -7.56 7.55
C LEU A 137 3.62 -6.15 7.22
N GLY A 138 3.45 -5.33 8.21
CA GLY A 138 3.11 -3.92 8.14
C GLY A 138 3.26 -3.30 9.53
N PRO A 139 3.07 -1.99 9.67
CA PRO A 139 3.20 -1.35 10.98
C PRO A 139 2.28 -1.91 12.07
N ALA A 140 1.11 -2.41 11.71
CA ALA A 140 0.20 -3.03 12.67
C ALA A 140 0.77 -4.33 13.25
N GLU A 141 1.37 -5.19 12.41
CA GLU A 141 2.04 -6.41 12.81
C GLU A 141 3.30 -6.11 13.62
N VAL A 142 4.13 -5.17 13.18
CA VAL A 142 5.34 -4.75 13.93
C VAL A 142 4.96 -4.20 15.30
N HIS A 143 3.92 -3.37 15.39
CA HIS A 143 3.40 -2.89 16.67
C HIS A 143 2.89 -4.03 17.56
N HIS A 144 2.16 -5.00 16.99
CA HIS A 144 1.66 -6.16 17.71
C HIS A 144 2.80 -7.00 18.28
N ILE A 145 3.83 -7.31 17.49
CA ILE A 145 5.02 -8.06 17.90
C ILE A 145 5.75 -7.30 19.00
N ALA A 146 6.05 -6.02 18.82
CA ALA A 146 6.72 -5.19 19.81
C ALA A 146 6.02 -5.19 21.16
N LYS A 147 4.68 -5.05 21.15
CA LYS A 147 3.85 -5.10 22.34
C LYS A 147 3.87 -6.48 23.01
N LYS A 148 3.80 -7.56 22.23
CA LYS A 148 3.81 -8.94 22.71
C LYS A 148 5.15 -9.29 23.37
N GLU A 149 6.26 -8.97 22.71
CA GLU A 149 7.63 -9.26 23.19
C GLU A 149 8.15 -8.21 24.19
N ARG A 150 7.46 -7.08 24.35
CA ARG A 150 7.86 -5.95 25.22
C ARG A 150 9.21 -5.34 24.82
N ILE A 151 9.46 -5.21 23.54
CA ILE A 151 10.65 -4.59 22.94
C ILE A 151 10.26 -3.41 22.03
N SER A 152 11.24 -2.61 21.64
CA SER A 152 11.03 -1.46 20.75
C SER A 152 10.75 -1.87 19.30
N TYR A 153 10.16 -0.98 18.51
CA TYR A 153 10.00 -1.18 17.07
C TYR A 153 11.33 -1.39 16.36
N LYS A 154 12.37 -0.66 16.79
CA LYS A 154 13.71 -0.82 16.26
C LYS A 154 14.22 -2.26 16.44
N GLU A 155 14.14 -2.82 17.65
CA GLU A 155 14.57 -4.19 17.94
C GLU A 155 13.81 -5.22 17.11
N VAL A 156 12.47 -5.05 16.94
CA VAL A 156 11.68 -5.92 16.06
C VAL A 156 12.18 -5.84 14.63
N LEU A 157 12.33 -4.63 14.07
CA LEU A 157 12.73 -4.43 12.69
C LEU A 157 14.16 -4.92 12.41
N GLU A 158 15.11 -4.68 13.32
CA GLU A 158 16.49 -5.19 13.21
C GLU A 158 16.53 -6.72 13.22
N ALA A 159 15.72 -7.36 14.07
CA ALA A 159 15.61 -8.82 14.13
C ALA A 159 15.04 -9.40 12.84
N LEU A 160 13.96 -8.80 12.31
CA LEU A 160 13.33 -9.24 11.05
C LEU A 160 14.24 -9.03 9.85
N LEU A 161 14.95 -7.89 9.77
CA LEU A 161 15.96 -7.63 8.73
C LEU A 161 17.04 -8.71 8.72
N LYS A 162 17.55 -9.06 9.91
CA LYS A 162 18.57 -10.11 10.07
C LYS A 162 18.07 -11.49 9.61
N SER A 163 16.78 -11.74 9.73
CA SER A 163 16.13 -12.99 9.27
C SER A 163 15.71 -12.97 7.80
N GLY A 164 15.96 -11.87 7.08
CA GLY A 164 15.76 -11.79 5.64
C GLY A 164 14.57 -10.97 5.15
N LEU A 165 13.92 -10.18 6.02
CA LEU A 165 12.93 -9.19 5.58
C LEU A 165 13.58 -8.17 4.64
N ASP A 166 13.05 -7.99 3.41
CA ASP A 166 13.61 -7.05 2.44
C ASP A 166 12.92 -5.68 2.48
N SER A 167 11.61 -5.62 2.78
CA SER A 167 10.85 -4.37 2.79
C SER A 167 9.56 -4.47 3.60
N LEU A 168 9.04 -3.32 4.03
CA LEU A 168 7.84 -3.20 4.86
C LEU A 168 6.70 -2.52 4.09
N PRO A 169 5.59 -3.22 3.78
CA PRO A 169 4.42 -2.61 3.17
C PRO A 169 3.72 -1.62 4.12
N GLY A 170 3.09 -0.60 3.53
CA GLY A 170 2.30 0.40 4.27
C GLY A 170 0.92 -0.08 4.72
N ALA A 171 0.76 -1.39 4.87
CA ALA A 171 -0.49 -2.00 5.25
C ALA A 171 -1.04 -1.49 6.60
N GLY A 172 -2.35 -1.53 6.74
CA GLY A 172 -3.00 -1.13 7.98
C GLY A 172 -3.01 0.38 8.24
N ALA A 173 -2.67 1.22 7.24
CA ALA A 173 -2.78 2.67 7.34
C ALA A 173 -4.23 3.13 7.35
N GLU A 174 -5.07 2.57 6.52
CA GLU A 174 -6.44 3.01 6.20
C GLU A 174 -6.48 4.53 6.02
N ILE A 175 -7.00 5.28 6.99
CA ILE A 175 -6.81 6.73 7.15
C ILE A 175 -6.06 6.99 8.46
N LEU A 176 -4.99 7.78 8.43
CA LEU A 176 -4.12 8.06 9.59
C LEU A 176 -4.67 9.20 10.46
N THR A 177 -5.97 9.12 10.78
CA THR A 177 -6.63 9.94 11.82
C THR A 177 -7.27 9.03 12.85
N ASP A 178 -7.11 9.33 14.13
CA ASP A 178 -7.53 8.42 15.20
C ASP A 178 -9.05 8.32 15.30
N ARG A 179 -9.81 9.34 14.85
CA ARG A 179 -11.27 9.24 14.73
C ARG A 179 -11.68 8.08 13.83
N VAL A 180 -11.14 8.04 12.63
CA VAL A 180 -11.45 6.97 11.66
C VAL A 180 -10.95 5.62 12.18
N ARG A 181 -9.70 5.54 12.60
CA ARG A 181 -9.08 4.29 13.06
C ARG A 181 -9.82 3.63 14.23
N THR A 182 -10.29 4.44 15.18
CA THR A 182 -11.05 3.95 16.34
C THR A 182 -12.39 3.30 15.93
N ILE A 183 -12.97 3.73 14.81
CA ILE A 183 -14.22 3.18 14.29
C ILE A 183 -13.95 1.94 13.43
N VAL A 184 -13.04 2.04 12.44
CA VAL A 184 -12.88 0.99 11.42
C VAL A 184 -11.90 -0.12 11.81
N SER A 185 -10.93 0.17 12.70
CA SER A 185 -9.83 -0.77 13.02
C SER A 185 -9.30 -0.60 14.45
N LYS A 186 -10.19 -0.50 15.42
CA LYS A 186 -9.88 -0.25 16.85
C LYS A 186 -8.81 -1.17 17.44
N GLY A 187 -8.71 -2.40 16.97
CA GLY A 187 -7.71 -3.39 17.43
C GLY A 187 -6.31 -3.22 16.85
N LYS A 188 -6.10 -2.32 15.87
CA LYS A 188 -4.79 -1.99 15.31
C LYS A 188 -4.09 -0.86 16.07
N CYS A 189 -2.83 -0.61 15.76
CA CYS A 189 -2.09 0.57 16.23
C CYS A 189 -2.80 1.87 15.83
N ASN A 190 -2.67 2.93 16.64
CA ASN A 190 -3.18 4.26 16.31
C ASN A 190 -2.30 4.94 15.23
N SER A 191 -2.73 6.12 14.74
CA SER A 191 -2.02 6.85 13.68
C SER A 191 -0.58 7.16 14.06
N LYS A 192 -0.33 7.67 15.27
CA LYS A 192 1.02 7.95 15.74
C LYS A 192 1.90 6.70 15.79
N GLN A 193 1.39 5.58 16.29
CA GLN A 193 2.13 4.32 16.38
C GLN A 193 2.48 3.77 14.98
N TRP A 194 1.55 3.87 14.01
CA TRP A 194 1.81 3.49 12.63
C TRP A 194 2.96 4.32 12.03
N LEU A 195 2.90 5.64 12.19
CA LEU A 195 3.93 6.56 11.70
C LEU A 195 5.28 6.35 12.41
N ASP A 196 5.28 6.04 13.72
CA ASP A 196 6.50 5.78 14.49
C ASP A 196 7.20 4.49 14.02
N VAL A 197 6.46 3.43 13.68
CA VAL A 197 7.05 2.22 13.06
C VAL A 197 7.75 2.57 11.75
N MET A 198 7.09 3.38 10.89
CA MET A 198 7.69 3.80 9.62
C MET A 198 8.93 4.68 9.82
N ARG A 199 8.93 5.58 10.82
CA ARG A 199 10.13 6.35 11.19
C ARG A 199 11.31 5.46 11.56
N GLU A 200 11.07 4.43 12.37
CA GLU A 200 12.13 3.47 12.73
C GLU A 200 12.60 2.66 11.50
N ALA A 201 11.69 2.22 10.64
CA ALA A 201 12.05 1.55 9.40
C ALA A 201 12.91 2.45 8.48
N HIS A 202 12.57 3.73 8.35
CA HIS A 202 13.36 4.69 7.55
C HIS A 202 14.75 4.96 8.15
N LYS A 203 14.89 4.96 9.49
CA LYS A 203 16.21 5.07 10.14
C LYS A 203 17.11 3.87 9.87
N LEU A 204 16.53 2.71 9.64
CA LEU A 204 17.23 1.46 9.28
C LEU A 204 17.44 1.32 7.76
N ASP A 205 17.13 2.35 6.95
CA ASP A 205 17.14 2.33 5.49
C ASP A 205 16.31 1.20 4.87
N MET A 206 15.24 0.82 5.54
CA MET A 206 14.30 -0.14 4.98
C MET A 206 13.49 0.46 3.85
N LEU A 207 13.33 -0.31 2.79
CA LEU A 207 12.39 0.00 1.72
C LEU A 207 10.96 -0.12 2.25
N THR A 208 10.16 0.93 2.12
CA THR A 208 8.77 0.93 2.59
C THR A 208 7.81 1.44 1.52
N SER A 209 6.53 1.12 1.64
CA SER A 209 5.46 1.78 0.90
C SER A 209 4.50 2.49 1.86
N ALA A 210 3.64 3.35 1.33
CA ALA A 210 2.53 3.93 2.07
C ALA A 210 1.22 3.67 1.33
N THR A 211 0.13 3.50 2.06
CA THR A 211 -1.19 3.21 1.48
C THR A 211 -2.25 4.12 2.10
N MET A 212 -3.36 4.29 1.39
CA MET A 212 -4.58 4.91 1.90
C MET A 212 -5.78 4.11 1.42
N MET A 213 -6.63 3.64 2.34
CA MET A 213 -7.96 3.13 2.02
C MET A 213 -8.98 4.22 2.31
N PHE A 214 -9.75 4.63 1.32
CA PHE A 214 -10.69 5.75 1.43
C PHE A 214 -12.05 5.44 0.81
N GLY A 215 -13.02 6.32 1.02
CA GLY A 215 -14.39 6.15 0.51
C GLY A 215 -15.30 5.39 1.47
N HIS A 216 -15.01 5.48 2.78
CA HIS A 216 -15.85 4.89 3.83
C HIS A 216 -16.44 5.98 4.77
N ILE A 217 -15.82 6.24 5.93
CA ILE A 217 -16.37 7.17 6.96
C ILE A 217 -15.55 8.44 7.12
N GLU A 218 -14.41 8.51 6.47
CA GLU A 218 -13.54 9.68 6.50
C GLU A 218 -14.13 10.84 5.71
N ASN A 219 -13.69 12.05 6.04
CA ASN A 219 -13.96 13.25 5.26
C ASN A 219 -12.71 13.65 4.42
N VAL A 220 -12.87 14.67 3.58
CA VAL A 220 -11.78 15.16 2.71
C VAL A 220 -10.62 15.69 3.53
N GLU A 221 -10.90 16.37 4.63
CA GLU A 221 -9.92 16.93 5.56
C GLU A 221 -8.99 15.85 6.09
N GLU A 222 -9.54 14.71 6.47
CA GLU A 222 -8.78 13.56 6.98
C GLU A 222 -7.94 12.88 5.90
N ARG A 223 -8.38 12.88 4.63
CA ARG A 223 -7.55 12.42 3.51
C ARG A 223 -6.33 13.33 3.30
N ILE A 224 -6.52 14.65 3.40
CA ILE A 224 -5.42 15.62 3.29
C ILE A 224 -4.45 15.48 4.47
N GLU A 225 -4.96 15.35 5.70
CA GLU A 225 -4.14 15.10 6.90
C GLU A 225 -3.30 13.83 6.77
N HIS A 226 -3.88 12.74 6.25
CA HIS A 226 -3.18 11.49 5.96
C HIS A 226 -2.00 11.72 5.01
N LEU A 227 -2.23 12.38 3.86
CA LEU A 227 -1.18 12.64 2.87
C LEU A 227 -0.06 13.51 3.44
N ILE A 228 -0.41 14.54 4.22
CA ILE A 228 0.58 15.39 4.87
C ILE A 228 1.40 14.62 5.91
N SER A 229 0.77 13.73 6.67
CA SER A 229 1.46 12.88 7.64
C SER A 229 2.48 11.95 6.98
N ILE A 230 2.13 11.32 5.84
CA ILE A 230 3.05 10.53 5.02
C ILE A 230 4.21 11.38 4.51
N ARG A 231 3.92 12.55 3.94
CA ARG A 231 4.94 13.50 3.45
C ARG A 231 5.90 13.91 4.55
N GLN A 232 5.37 14.18 5.75
CA GLN A 232 6.18 14.58 6.91
C GLN A 232 7.17 13.47 7.30
N VAL A 233 6.71 12.24 7.48
CA VAL A 233 7.58 11.09 7.81
C VAL A 233 8.62 10.86 6.72
N GLN A 234 8.26 11.01 5.45
CA GLN A 234 9.21 10.93 4.33
C GLN A 234 10.28 12.04 4.41
N SER A 235 9.94 13.22 4.91
CA SER A 235 10.89 14.33 5.07
C SER A 235 11.83 14.16 6.26
N GLU A 236 11.42 13.40 7.27
CA GLU A 236 12.19 13.15 8.49
C GLU A 236 13.26 12.05 8.32
N LYS A 237 13.18 11.27 7.23
CA LYS A 237 14.15 10.17 6.99
C LYS A 237 15.58 10.70 6.90
N PRO A 238 16.59 9.92 7.33
CA PRO A 238 17.99 10.29 7.17
C PRO A 238 18.34 10.56 5.68
N LYS A 239 19.24 11.50 5.47
CA LYS A 239 19.71 11.84 4.12
C LYS A 239 20.31 10.62 3.42
N GLY A 240 19.88 10.35 2.21
CA GLY A 240 20.33 9.19 1.41
C GLY A 240 19.50 7.92 1.62
N HIS A 241 18.70 7.83 2.67
CA HIS A 241 17.82 6.69 2.89
C HIS A 241 16.59 6.73 1.96
N THR A 242 16.04 5.56 1.64
CA THR A 242 14.94 5.43 0.68
C THR A 242 13.60 5.90 1.25
N GLY A 243 13.22 5.41 2.42
CA GLY A 243 11.91 5.67 3.03
C GLY A 243 10.75 5.10 2.20
N PHE A 244 9.67 5.86 2.06
CA PHE A 244 8.54 5.48 1.21
C PHE A 244 8.93 5.55 -0.26
N ILE A 245 9.01 4.39 -0.92
CA ILE A 245 9.32 4.31 -2.36
C ILE A 245 8.07 4.53 -3.21
N SER A 246 6.90 4.21 -2.67
CA SER A 246 5.62 4.37 -3.36
C SER A 246 4.48 4.71 -2.40
N PHE A 247 3.43 5.30 -2.98
CA PHE A 247 2.14 5.51 -2.34
C PHE A 247 1.03 4.86 -3.18
N ILE A 248 0.12 4.12 -2.52
CA ILE A 248 -0.94 3.35 -3.15
C ILE A 248 -2.29 3.71 -2.51
N PRO A 249 -3.11 4.60 -3.09
CA PRO A 249 -4.48 4.80 -2.65
C PRO A 249 -5.41 3.79 -3.32
N TRP A 250 -6.38 3.28 -2.57
CA TRP A 250 -7.41 2.37 -3.05
C TRP A 250 -8.74 2.60 -2.35
N PRO A 251 -9.87 2.51 -3.07
CA PRO A 251 -11.18 2.71 -2.48
C PRO A 251 -11.60 1.51 -1.65
N PHE A 252 -12.31 1.77 -0.57
CA PHE A 252 -12.96 0.77 0.24
C PHE A 252 -13.79 -0.19 -0.62
N GLN A 253 -13.68 -1.50 -0.36
CA GLN A 253 -14.52 -2.52 -0.95
C GLN A 253 -15.49 -2.99 0.14
N ASP A 254 -16.79 -2.97 -0.12
CA ASP A 254 -17.79 -2.99 0.94
C ASP A 254 -18.61 -4.28 1.05
N ASP A 255 -18.56 -5.18 0.06
CA ASP A 255 -19.40 -6.36 0.04
C ASP A 255 -19.14 -7.27 1.24
N GLY A 256 -20.21 -7.57 1.99
CA GLY A 256 -20.19 -8.45 3.17
C GLY A 256 -19.38 -7.93 4.36
N THR A 257 -19.02 -6.65 4.39
CA THR A 257 -18.26 -6.06 5.51
C THR A 257 -19.17 -5.63 6.65
N GLU A 258 -18.69 -5.72 7.89
CA GLU A 258 -19.41 -5.23 9.09
C GLU A 258 -19.75 -3.73 8.97
N LEU A 259 -18.87 -2.93 8.33
CA LEU A 259 -19.15 -1.52 8.08
C LEU A 259 -20.39 -1.31 7.24
N LYS A 260 -20.60 -2.13 6.20
CA LYS A 260 -21.80 -2.06 5.34
C LYS A 260 -23.01 -2.61 6.06
N ASP A 261 -22.90 -3.82 6.61
CA ASP A 261 -24.03 -4.59 7.11
C ASP A 261 -24.58 -4.02 8.42
N GLU A 262 -23.72 -3.53 9.31
CA GLU A 262 -24.14 -3.03 10.62
C GLU A 262 -24.23 -1.50 10.69
N GLN A 263 -23.45 -0.77 9.88
CA GLN A 263 -23.37 0.69 9.96
C GLN A 263 -23.88 1.40 8.70
N GLY A 264 -24.29 0.66 7.67
CA GLY A 264 -24.81 1.21 6.42
C GLY A 264 -23.75 1.98 5.59
N VAL A 265 -22.45 1.75 5.84
CA VAL A 265 -21.36 2.42 5.15
C VAL A 265 -21.05 1.66 3.88
N SER A 266 -21.36 2.25 2.73
CA SER A 266 -21.03 1.71 1.42
C SER A 266 -19.93 2.49 0.74
N ASN A 267 -19.22 1.83 -0.19
CA ASN A 267 -18.27 2.52 -1.06
C ASN A 267 -19.00 3.57 -1.91
N SER A 268 -18.61 4.81 -1.75
CA SER A 268 -19.17 5.96 -2.50
C SER A 268 -18.22 6.50 -3.57
N VAL A 269 -17.03 5.90 -3.74
CA VAL A 269 -15.99 6.41 -4.62
C VAL A 269 -16.33 6.13 -6.09
N LEU A 270 -16.67 7.18 -6.82
CA LEU A 270 -16.80 7.13 -8.27
C LEU A 270 -15.43 7.28 -8.95
N ALA A 271 -15.37 6.96 -10.25
CA ALA A 271 -14.15 7.06 -11.04
C ALA A 271 -13.49 8.45 -10.97
N ASP A 272 -14.28 9.53 -11.07
CA ASP A 272 -13.77 10.91 -10.98
C ASP A 272 -13.11 11.19 -9.62
N GLU A 273 -13.71 10.74 -8.54
CA GLU A 273 -13.14 10.91 -7.19
C GLU A 273 -11.85 10.13 -6.99
N TYR A 274 -11.77 8.92 -7.54
CA TYR A 274 -10.52 8.14 -7.50
C TYR A 274 -9.40 8.82 -8.30
N ILE A 275 -9.69 9.26 -9.54
CA ILE A 275 -8.75 10.00 -10.40
C ILE A 275 -8.29 11.28 -9.69
N ARG A 276 -9.21 12.01 -9.09
CA ARG A 276 -8.95 13.21 -8.30
C ARG A 276 -8.01 12.90 -7.12
N THR A 277 -8.25 11.81 -6.39
CA THR A 277 -7.42 11.37 -5.27
C THR A 277 -6.01 11.01 -5.72
N ILE A 278 -5.83 10.33 -6.85
CA ILE A 278 -4.51 10.07 -7.46
C ILE A 278 -3.78 11.38 -7.77
N ALA A 279 -4.46 12.32 -8.42
CA ALA A 279 -3.87 13.62 -8.77
C ALA A 279 -3.43 14.41 -7.53
N ILE A 280 -4.29 14.51 -6.54
CA ILE A 280 -3.98 15.19 -5.26
C ILE A 280 -2.83 14.48 -4.52
N SER A 281 -2.81 13.14 -4.53
CA SER A 281 -1.69 12.40 -3.93
C SER A 281 -0.36 12.74 -4.58
N ARG A 282 -0.30 12.83 -5.92
CA ARG A 282 0.90 13.25 -6.63
C ARG A 282 1.31 14.68 -6.27
N ILE A 283 0.35 15.59 -6.16
CA ILE A 283 0.61 17.00 -5.85
C ILE A 283 1.10 17.19 -4.41
N LEU A 284 0.50 16.48 -3.44
CA LEU A 284 0.83 16.63 -2.02
C LEU A 284 2.04 15.80 -1.57
N LEU A 285 2.46 14.80 -2.36
CA LEU A 285 3.57 13.92 -2.05
C LEU A 285 4.74 14.09 -3.05
N PRO A 286 5.29 15.29 -3.29
CA PRO A 286 6.38 15.46 -4.25
C PRO A 286 7.68 14.77 -3.81
N ASN A 287 7.82 14.39 -2.55
CA ASN A 287 8.93 13.64 -1.99
C ASN A 287 8.72 12.11 -1.97
N VAL A 288 7.58 11.61 -2.45
CA VAL A 288 7.35 10.18 -2.72
C VAL A 288 7.34 9.96 -4.22
N LYS A 289 8.36 9.27 -4.72
CA LYS A 289 8.64 9.21 -6.17
C LYS A 289 7.55 8.52 -6.96
N ASN A 290 6.99 7.42 -6.45
CA ASN A 290 6.06 6.60 -7.21
C ASN A 290 4.66 6.64 -6.62
N ILE A 291 3.66 6.84 -7.50
CA ILE A 291 2.23 6.71 -7.17
C ILE A 291 1.67 5.58 -8.03
N GLN A 292 1.08 4.60 -7.39
CA GLN A 292 0.50 3.44 -8.04
C GLN A 292 -1.01 3.63 -8.25
N ALA A 293 -1.49 3.29 -9.45
CA ALA A 293 -2.91 3.15 -9.72
C ALA A 293 -3.39 1.75 -9.30
N SER A 294 -4.40 1.68 -8.42
CA SER A 294 -4.95 0.40 -7.93
C SER A 294 -6.04 -0.14 -8.86
N TRP A 295 -5.64 -0.58 -10.07
CA TRP A 295 -6.57 -1.13 -11.07
C TRP A 295 -7.42 -2.29 -10.52
N LEU A 296 -6.89 -3.06 -9.57
CA LEU A 296 -7.59 -4.18 -8.94
C LEU A 296 -8.93 -3.77 -8.30
N THR A 297 -8.99 -2.56 -7.76
CA THR A 297 -10.18 -2.06 -7.05
C THR A 297 -11.07 -1.14 -7.88
N VAL A 298 -10.52 -0.52 -8.93
CA VAL A 298 -11.26 0.48 -9.73
C VAL A 298 -11.46 0.07 -11.20
N GLY A 299 -10.88 -1.04 -11.59
CA GLY A 299 -10.90 -1.54 -12.97
C GLY A 299 -9.82 -0.92 -13.86
N THR A 300 -9.54 -1.63 -14.95
CA THR A 300 -8.47 -1.31 -15.89
C THR A 300 -8.64 0.08 -16.53
N GLU A 301 -9.85 0.45 -16.92
CA GLU A 301 -10.11 1.72 -17.62
C GLU A 301 -9.82 2.94 -16.72
N VAL A 302 -10.30 2.91 -15.49
CA VAL A 302 -10.00 3.97 -14.51
C VAL A 302 -8.52 3.99 -14.19
N GLY A 303 -7.88 2.82 -14.02
CA GLY A 303 -6.44 2.70 -13.84
C GLY A 303 -5.63 3.36 -14.97
N LYS A 304 -6.02 3.14 -16.25
CA LYS A 304 -5.38 3.78 -17.41
C LYS A 304 -5.47 5.32 -17.34
N ILE A 305 -6.63 5.86 -16.98
CA ILE A 305 -6.80 7.32 -16.83
C ILE A 305 -5.90 7.86 -15.72
N CYS A 306 -5.72 7.13 -14.62
CA CYS A 306 -4.85 7.52 -13.52
C CYS A 306 -3.38 7.68 -13.93
N LEU A 307 -2.91 6.97 -14.94
CA LEU A 307 -1.56 7.15 -15.50
C LEU A 307 -1.37 8.55 -16.13
N GLN A 308 -2.44 9.15 -16.63
CA GLN A 308 -2.47 10.54 -17.11
C GLN A 308 -2.76 11.54 -15.99
N ALA A 309 -3.15 11.08 -14.81
CA ALA A 309 -3.47 11.88 -13.63
C ALA A 309 -2.37 11.85 -12.55
N GLY A 310 -1.13 11.48 -12.91
CA GLY A 310 0.02 11.54 -12.00
C GLY A 310 0.52 10.20 -11.48
N ALA A 311 -0.16 9.08 -11.69
CA ALA A 311 0.40 7.75 -11.42
C ALA A 311 1.50 7.40 -12.44
N ASN A 312 2.50 6.63 -12.00
CA ASN A 312 3.61 6.15 -12.83
C ASN A 312 3.90 4.66 -12.63
N ASP A 313 3.02 4.00 -11.93
CA ASP A 313 3.10 2.55 -11.67
C ASP A 313 1.69 1.95 -11.78
N PHE A 314 1.59 0.80 -12.41
CA PHE A 314 0.33 0.08 -12.58
C PHE A 314 0.20 -1.10 -11.61
N GLY A 315 1.18 -1.26 -10.71
CA GLY A 315 1.20 -2.31 -9.70
C GLY A 315 1.58 -3.67 -10.26
N SER A 316 1.07 -4.71 -9.62
CA SER A 316 1.35 -6.10 -9.93
C SER A 316 0.22 -6.75 -10.73
N ILE A 317 0.54 -7.84 -11.46
CA ILE A 317 -0.50 -8.76 -11.97
C ILE A 317 -1.29 -9.44 -10.84
N MET A 318 -0.79 -9.37 -9.61
CA MET A 318 -1.44 -9.88 -8.39
C MET A 318 -1.93 -11.33 -8.54
N ILE A 319 -0.99 -12.29 -8.52
CA ILE A 319 -1.29 -13.71 -8.79
C ILE A 319 -2.34 -14.27 -7.82
N GLU A 320 -2.32 -13.81 -6.58
CA GLU A 320 -3.29 -14.20 -5.55
C GLU A 320 -3.67 -12.96 -4.74
N GLU A 321 -4.96 -12.74 -4.55
CA GLU A 321 -5.47 -11.69 -3.69
C GLU A 321 -6.72 -12.20 -2.97
N ASN A 322 -6.67 -12.25 -1.63
CA ASN A 322 -7.70 -12.89 -0.80
C ASN A 322 -8.39 -11.91 0.16
N VAL A 323 -8.06 -10.61 0.11
CA VAL A 323 -8.59 -9.62 1.05
C VAL A 323 -9.65 -8.74 0.40
N VAL A 324 -9.32 -8.10 -0.73
CA VAL A 324 -10.27 -7.24 -1.44
C VAL A 324 -11.17 -8.02 -2.42
N SER A 325 -10.73 -9.18 -2.88
CA SER A 325 -11.54 -10.05 -3.75
C SER A 325 -12.77 -10.60 -3.03
N VAL A 326 -12.65 -10.96 -1.75
CA VAL A 326 -13.80 -11.39 -0.92
C VAL A 326 -14.74 -10.23 -0.56
N ALA A 327 -14.35 -8.99 -0.84
CA ALA A 327 -15.15 -7.78 -0.67
C ALA A 327 -15.63 -7.19 -2.00
N GLY A 328 -15.53 -7.93 -3.12
CA GLY A 328 -16.14 -7.58 -4.41
C GLY A 328 -15.20 -7.18 -5.55
N ALA A 329 -13.88 -7.10 -5.33
CA ALA A 329 -12.93 -6.79 -6.40
C ALA A 329 -12.70 -8.02 -7.31
N ASN A 330 -13.14 -7.93 -8.58
CA ASN A 330 -13.15 -9.05 -9.53
C ASN A 330 -12.27 -8.83 -10.77
N TYR A 331 -11.35 -7.85 -10.74
CA TYR A 331 -10.47 -7.58 -11.87
C TYR A 331 -9.19 -8.44 -11.74
N SER A 332 -8.65 -8.86 -12.90
CA SER A 332 -7.41 -9.62 -12.96
C SER A 332 -6.59 -9.24 -14.19
N HIS A 333 -5.28 -9.32 -14.10
CA HIS A 333 -4.36 -9.19 -15.20
C HIS A 333 -3.36 -10.35 -15.23
N ASP A 334 -2.96 -10.73 -16.44
CA ASP A 334 -1.74 -11.45 -16.72
C ASP A 334 -0.68 -10.49 -17.28
N GLU A 335 0.51 -11.00 -17.57
CA GLU A 335 1.60 -10.21 -18.13
C GLU A 335 1.21 -9.48 -19.43
N ASN A 336 0.49 -10.15 -20.32
CA ASN A 336 0.12 -9.57 -21.61
C ASN A 336 -0.93 -8.47 -21.47
N SER A 337 -1.95 -8.71 -20.67
CA SER A 337 -3.06 -7.78 -20.45
C SER A 337 -2.64 -6.52 -19.68
N ILE A 338 -1.75 -6.63 -18.69
CA ILE A 338 -1.24 -5.45 -17.96
C ILE A 338 -0.36 -4.58 -18.87
N GLN A 339 0.52 -5.18 -19.67
CA GLN A 339 1.33 -4.45 -20.64
C GLN A 339 0.47 -3.80 -21.73
N LYS A 340 -0.57 -4.49 -22.21
CA LYS A 340 -1.53 -3.95 -23.17
C LYS A 340 -2.23 -2.71 -22.59
N ALA A 341 -2.74 -2.80 -21.37
CA ALA A 341 -3.41 -1.67 -20.72
C ALA A 341 -2.49 -0.43 -20.61
N ILE A 342 -1.23 -0.62 -20.23
CA ILE A 342 -0.24 0.46 -20.15
C ILE A 342 0.04 1.06 -21.54
N LYS A 343 0.18 0.24 -22.58
CA LYS A 343 0.37 0.70 -23.98
C LYS A 343 -0.84 1.48 -24.49
N GLU A 344 -2.05 1.01 -24.22
CA GLU A 344 -3.29 1.70 -24.59
C GLU A 344 -3.44 3.06 -23.88
N ALA A 345 -2.88 3.22 -22.67
CA ALA A 345 -2.80 4.50 -21.98
C ALA A 345 -1.70 5.44 -22.56
N GLY A 346 -0.93 5.00 -23.56
CA GLY A 346 0.09 5.79 -24.24
C GLY A 346 1.47 5.71 -23.60
N PHE A 347 1.78 4.69 -22.80
CA PHE A 347 3.06 4.53 -22.11
C PHE A 347 3.79 3.26 -22.51
N ILE A 348 5.09 3.21 -22.20
CA ILE A 348 5.96 2.05 -22.36
C ILE A 348 5.90 1.22 -21.06
N PRO A 349 5.37 -0.01 -21.09
CA PRO A 349 5.39 -0.87 -19.92
C PRO A 349 6.82 -1.36 -19.64
N LYS A 350 7.25 -1.29 -18.38
CA LYS A 350 8.52 -1.84 -17.94
C LYS A 350 8.31 -2.67 -16.68
N LEU A 351 8.74 -3.94 -16.74
CA LEU A 351 8.82 -4.79 -15.57
C LEU A 351 9.82 -4.16 -14.59
N ARG A 352 9.43 -4.04 -13.32
CA ARG A 352 10.29 -3.49 -12.27
C ARG A 352 10.51 -4.48 -11.13
N ASN A 353 11.59 -4.28 -10.41
CA ASN A 353 11.84 -4.96 -9.15
C ASN A 353 11.22 -4.20 -7.96
N GLN A 354 11.45 -4.70 -6.75
CA GLN A 354 10.99 -4.12 -5.49
C GLN A 354 11.50 -2.68 -5.28
N LYS A 355 12.70 -2.34 -5.79
CA LYS A 355 13.31 -1.01 -5.67
C LYS A 355 12.86 -0.03 -6.75
N TYR A 356 11.87 -0.40 -7.58
CA TYR A 356 11.43 0.37 -8.74
C TYR A 356 12.53 0.58 -9.79
N GLU A 357 13.47 -0.34 -9.87
CA GLU A 357 14.45 -0.42 -10.95
C GLU A 357 13.86 -1.26 -12.08
N TYR A 358 13.93 -0.73 -13.31
CA TYR A 358 13.37 -1.40 -14.47
C TYR A 358 14.30 -2.51 -14.96
N GLN A 359 13.70 -3.65 -15.26
CA GLN A 359 14.41 -4.75 -15.90
C GLN A 359 14.55 -4.49 -17.41
N ASN A 360 15.67 -4.93 -17.98
CA ASN A 360 15.99 -4.74 -19.40
C ASN A 360 15.15 -5.64 -20.31
#